data_cb3b063e0141e4a159d06b11d85478a5
#
_entry.id   cb3b063e0141e4a159d06b11d85478a5
#
_cell.length_a   1.000
_cell.length_b   1.000
_cell.length_c   1.000
_cell.angle_alpha   90.00
_cell.angle_beta   90.00
_cell.angle_gamma   90.00
#
_symmetry.space_group_name_H-M   'P 1'
#
loop_
_entity.id
_entity.type
_entity.pdbx_description
1 polymer ?
#
loop_
_entity_poly.entity_id
_entity_poly.type
_entity_poly.pdbx_seq_one_letter_code
_entity_poly.pdbx_strand_id
1 'polypeptide(L)'
;MYRDFQFYDSRIVDYTRIGETLTLFCVYGIHEKWRTCFYRVKYLVGEDFLVGSVISFFGYENPGSGYTLFFRNSSRTASVVTPEHWRRIQGWEG
;
A
#
# COMPACT_ATOMS: atom_id res chain seq x y z
N MET A 1 17.60 3.62 -13.07
CA MET A 1 17.26 2.90 -11.90
C MET A 1 16.17 3.62 -11.13
N TYR A 2 15.18 2.91 -10.87
CA TYR A 2 14.04 3.45 -10.22
C TYR A 2 14.09 3.28 -8.72
N ARG A 3 13.52 4.19 -8.01
CA ARG A 3 13.69 4.21 -6.61
C ARG A 3 12.42 4.59 -5.94
N ASP A 4 11.97 3.74 -5.05
CA ASP A 4 10.74 3.92 -4.33
C ASP A 4 10.94 3.90 -2.84
N PHE A 5 12.12 4.28 -2.39
CA PHE A 5 12.35 4.22 -0.96
C PHE A 5 11.45 5.17 -0.17
N GLN A 6 10.92 6.20 -0.84
CA GLN A 6 9.93 7.05 -0.18
C GLN A 6 8.64 6.32 0.06
N PHE A 7 8.32 5.37 -0.81
CA PHE A 7 7.16 4.52 -0.62
C PHE A 7 7.45 3.49 0.47
N TYR A 8 8.60 2.86 0.40
CA TYR A 8 9.05 1.99 1.47
C TYR A 8 9.40 2.89 2.65
N ASP A 9 9.07 2.48 3.85
CA ASP A 9 9.16 3.26 5.07
C ASP A 9 8.07 4.31 5.19
N SER A 10 7.09 4.30 4.32
CA SER A 10 5.91 5.15 4.47
C SER A 10 4.96 4.55 5.49
N ARG A 11 4.37 5.41 6.31
CA ARG A 11 3.36 4.99 7.27
C ARG A 11 1.99 5.16 6.65
N ILE A 12 1.18 4.13 6.73
CA ILE A 12 -0.21 4.21 6.29
C ILE A 12 -1.01 4.88 7.39
N VAL A 13 -1.58 6.05 7.09
CA VAL A 13 -2.36 6.78 8.08
C VAL A 13 -3.86 6.60 7.88
N ASP A 14 -4.27 6.22 6.68
CA ASP A 14 -5.67 5.96 6.40
C ASP A 14 -5.75 5.18 5.10
N TYR A 15 -6.93 4.67 4.80
CA TYR A 15 -7.18 4.04 3.51
C TYR A 15 -8.65 4.14 3.15
N THR A 16 -8.94 4.03 1.87
CA THR A 16 -10.31 3.93 1.39
C THR A 16 -10.41 2.74 0.44
N ARG A 17 -11.58 2.15 0.43
CA ARG A 17 -11.88 1.09 -0.51
C ARG A 17 -13.21 1.42 -1.16
N ILE A 18 -13.14 1.89 -2.40
CA ILE A 18 -14.32 2.34 -3.13
C ILE A 18 -14.43 1.46 -4.37
N GLY A 19 -15.49 0.65 -4.43
CA GLY A 19 -15.61 -0.33 -5.47
C GLY A 19 -14.44 -1.30 -5.43
N GLU A 20 -13.71 -1.39 -6.52
CA GLU A 20 -12.54 -2.26 -6.62
C GLU A 20 -11.22 -1.50 -6.47
N THR A 21 -11.28 -0.26 -6.03
CA THR A 21 -10.08 0.55 -5.87
C THR A 21 -9.74 0.70 -4.40
N LEU A 22 -8.53 0.28 -4.04
CA LEU A 22 -7.98 0.46 -2.70
C LEU A 22 -6.96 1.57 -2.76
N THR A 23 -7.12 2.60 -1.94
CA THR A 23 -6.17 3.70 -1.85
C THR A 23 -5.61 3.76 -0.43
N LEU A 24 -4.29 3.67 -0.33
CA LEU A 24 -3.60 3.84 0.94
C LEU A 24 -3.04 5.24 1.01
N PHE A 25 -3.40 5.96 2.07
CA PHE A 25 -2.90 7.32 2.30
C PHE A 25 -1.67 7.21 3.19
N CYS A 26 -0.52 7.57 2.65
CA CYS A 26 0.76 7.32 3.29
C CYS A 26 1.51 8.61 3.54
N VAL A 27 2.32 8.61 4.59
CA VAL A 27 3.20 9.71 4.93
C VAL A 27 4.62 9.19 5.00
N TYR A 28 5.54 9.90 4.37
CA TYR A 28 6.96 9.59 4.46
C TYR A 28 7.66 10.81 5.02
N GLY A 29 8.44 10.60 6.08
CA GLY A 29 9.10 11.72 6.75
C GLY A 29 8.08 12.65 7.38
N ILE A 30 8.33 13.95 7.30
CA ILE A 30 7.50 14.94 7.95
C ILE A 30 6.45 15.52 7.01
N HIS A 31 6.80 15.67 5.73
CA HIS A 31 5.97 16.45 4.82
C HIS A 31 5.47 15.70 3.59
N GLU A 32 6.03 14.54 3.30
CA GLU A 32 5.71 13.85 2.07
C GLU A 32 4.45 13.03 2.23
N LYS A 33 3.46 13.31 1.41
CA LYS A 33 2.20 12.58 1.41
C LYS A 33 2.00 11.92 0.07
N TRP A 34 1.70 10.63 0.11
CA TRP A 34 1.57 9.83 -1.10
C TRP A 34 0.31 8.98 -1.00
N ARG A 35 -0.30 8.73 -2.15
CA ARG A 35 -1.37 7.74 -2.25
C ARG A 35 -0.84 6.54 -3.00
N THR A 36 -1.08 5.37 -2.48
CA THR A 36 -0.77 4.13 -3.16
C THR A 36 -2.08 3.48 -3.55
N CYS A 37 -2.28 3.32 -4.85
CA CYS A 37 -3.57 2.89 -5.38
C CYS A 37 -3.46 1.53 -6.01
N PHE A 38 -4.36 0.65 -5.64
CA PHE A 38 -4.51 -0.67 -6.24
C PHE A 38 -5.87 -0.71 -6.92
N TYR A 39 -5.88 -1.14 -8.16
CA TYR A 39 -7.08 -1.14 -8.98
C TYR A 39 -7.54 -2.56 -9.24
N ARG A 40 -8.82 -2.75 -9.42
CA ARG A 40 -9.42 -4.05 -9.68
C ARG A 40 -9.11 -5.06 -8.59
N VAL A 41 -9.14 -4.59 -7.36
CA VAL A 41 -8.86 -5.42 -6.20
C VAL A 41 -9.98 -6.44 -6.03
N LYS A 42 -9.60 -7.72 -6.00
CA LYS A 42 -10.55 -8.81 -5.81
C LYS A 42 -10.72 -9.13 -4.35
N TYR A 43 -9.61 -9.18 -3.63
CA TYR A 43 -9.62 -9.48 -2.20
C TYR A 43 -8.60 -8.63 -1.49
N LEU A 44 -8.93 -8.29 -0.25
CA LEU A 44 -8.01 -7.61 0.66
C LEU A 44 -8.00 -8.39 1.96
N VAL A 45 -6.83 -8.92 2.32
CA VAL A 45 -6.64 -9.67 3.54
C VAL A 45 -5.71 -8.88 4.44
N GLY A 46 -6.05 -8.80 5.73
CA GLY A 46 -5.24 -8.04 6.68
C GLY A 46 -5.60 -6.57 6.71
N GLU A 47 -6.81 -6.24 6.36
CA GLU A 47 -7.26 -4.85 6.34
C GLU A 47 -7.08 -4.17 7.69
N ASP A 48 -7.29 -4.92 8.77
CA ASP A 48 -7.19 -4.39 10.12
C ASP A 48 -5.77 -3.96 10.49
N PHE A 49 -4.79 -4.40 9.71
CA PHE A 49 -3.39 -4.12 10.01
C PHE A 49 -2.84 -2.96 9.19
N LEU A 50 -3.65 -2.33 8.37
CA LEU A 50 -3.16 -1.30 7.45
C LEU A 50 -2.81 0.00 8.16
N VAL A 51 -3.77 0.55 8.92
CA VAL A 51 -3.57 1.87 9.53
C VAL A 51 -2.53 1.78 10.63
N GLY A 52 -1.54 2.65 10.58
CA GLY A 52 -0.45 2.67 11.54
C GLY A 52 0.75 1.84 11.13
N SER A 53 0.62 1.02 10.11
CA SER A 53 1.72 0.17 9.66
C SER A 53 2.68 0.95 8.78
N VAL A 54 3.96 0.59 8.87
CA VAL A 54 5.00 1.19 8.06
C VAL A 54 5.41 0.17 7.00
N ILE A 55 5.29 0.52 5.74
CA ILE A 55 5.53 -0.40 4.65
C ILE A 55 7.02 -0.66 4.53
N SER A 56 7.41 -1.93 4.58
CA SER A 56 8.77 -2.35 4.37
C SER A 56 9.02 -2.64 2.89
N PHE A 57 8.21 -3.49 2.31
CA PHE A 57 8.27 -3.74 0.87
C PHE A 57 7.01 -4.49 0.42
N PHE A 58 6.83 -4.55 -0.87
CA PHE A 58 5.77 -5.33 -1.47
C PHE A 58 6.34 -6.64 -1.99
N GLY A 59 5.77 -7.73 -1.53
CA GLY A 59 6.06 -9.02 -2.12
C GLY A 59 5.17 -9.24 -3.32
N TYR A 60 5.74 -9.78 -4.38
CA TYR A 60 5.02 -10.02 -5.62
C TYR A 60 5.23 -11.47 -5.97
N GLU A 61 4.19 -12.27 -5.79
CA GLU A 61 4.39 -13.70 -5.89
C GLU A 61 4.25 -14.22 -7.32
N ASN A 62 3.11 -13.94 -7.94
CA ASN A 62 2.85 -14.42 -9.30
C ASN A 62 2.16 -13.33 -10.08
N PRO A 63 2.42 -13.24 -11.38
CA PRO A 63 1.70 -12.27 -12.22
C PRO A 63 0.19 -12.46 -12.08
N GLY A 64 -0.50 -11.38 -11.78
CA GLY A 64 -1.95 -11.39 -11.67
C GLY A 64 -2.49 -11.87 -10.34
N SER A 65 -1.63 -12.29 -9.40
CA SER A 65 -2.12 -12.77 -8.11
C SER A 65 -2.11 -11.69 -7.03
N GLY A 66 -1.38 -10.59 -7.25
CA GLY A 66 -1.42 -9.47 -6.33
C GLY A 66 -0.14 -9.28 -5.54
N TYR A 67 -0.29 -8.59 -4.43
CA TYR A 67 0.84 -8.15 -3.64
C TYR A 67 0.64 -8.49 -2.17
N THR A 68 1.74 -8.85 -1.52
CA THR A 68 1.77 -8.95 -0.06
C THR A 68 2.55 -7.75 0.47
N LEU A 69 1.93 -7.01 1.36
CA LEU A 69 2.56 -5.87 2.00
C LEU A 69 3.22 -6.35 3.28
N PHE A 70 4.51 -6.12 3.38
CA PHE A 70 5.29 -6.46 4.57
C PHE A 70 5.53 -5.18 5.34
N PHE A 71 5.36 -5.24 6.66
CA PHE A 71 5.44 -4.06 7.50
C PHE A 71 6.70 -4.12 8.35
N ARG A 72 7.31 -2.95 8.53
CA ARG A 72 8.53 -2.85 9.31
C ARG A 72 8.27 -3.00 10.80
N ASN A 73 7.13 -2.49 11.25
CA ASN A 73 6.81 -2.42 12.66
C ASN A 73 5.88 -3.54 13.13
N SER A 74 5.74 -4.58 12.33
CA SER A 74 4.85 -5.68 12.68
C SER A 74 5.26 -6.92 11.90
N SER A 75 5.05 -8.09 12.49
CA SER A 75 5.26 -9.35 11.78
C SER A 75 4.05 -9.73 10.93
N ARG A 76 2.97 -8.95 11.00
CA ARG A 76 1.77 -9.22 10.24
C ARG A 76 1.94 -8.71 8.81
N THR A 77 1.08 -9.20 7.93
CA THR A 77 1.12 -8.80 6.53
C THR A 77 -0.29 -8.49 6.07
N ALA A 78 -0.39 -7.78 4.96
CA ALA A 78 -1.67 -7.61 4.27
C ALA A 78 -1.48 -8.06 2.84
N SER A 79 -2.53 -8.61 2.25
CA SER A 79 -2.48 -9.10 0.89
C SER A 79 -3.54 -8.38 0.06
N VAL A 80 -3.11 -7.87 -1.08
CA VAL A 80 -4.01 -7.21 -2.03
C VAL A 80 -4.01 -8.06 -3.28
N VAL A 81 -5.11 -8.75 -3.52
CA VAL A 81 -5.24 -9.62 -4.69
C VAL A 81 -5.81 -8.80 -5.83
N THR A 82 -4.98 -8.54 -6.81
CA THR A 82 -5.34 -7.69 -7.95
C THR A 82 -4.55 -8.14 -9.18
N PRO A 83 -5.16 -8.08 -10.37
CA PRO A 83 -4.43 -8.39 -11.60
C PRO A 83 -3.65 -7.19 -12.13
N GLU A 84 -3.75 -6.04 -11.48
CA GLU A 84 -3.13 -4.83 -12.00
C GLU A 84 -1.98 -4.37 -11.13
N HIS A 85 -1.07 -3.64 -11.76
CA HIS A 85 0.05 -3.05 -11.06
C HIS A 85 -0.45 -1.85 -10.23
N TRP A 86 0.12 -1.68 -9.06
CA TRP A 86 -0.20 -0.54 -8.20
C TRP A 86 0.40 0.74 -8.76
N ARG A 87 -0.16 1.88 -8.32
CA ARG A 87 0.33 3.19 -8.71
C ARG A 87 0.54 4.04 -7.47
N ARG A 88 1.54 4.90 -7.56
CA ARG A 88 1.83 5.84 -6.50
C ARG A 88 1.62 7.25 -7.01
N ILE A 89 0.84 8.03 -6.28
CA ILE A 89 0.49 9.39 -6.67
C ILE A 89 0.85 10.31 -5.51
N GLN A 90 1.59 11.36 -5.79
CA GLN A 90 1.99 12.29 -4.77
C GLN A 90 0.83 13.19 -4.39
N GLY A 91 0.65 13.38 -3.09
CA GLY A 91 -0.30 14.35 -2.58
C GLY A 91 -1.63 13.76 -2.18
N TRP A 92 -2.16 14.25 -1.07
CA TRP A 92 -3.54 14.01 -0.63
C TRP A 92 -3.80 14.99 0.51
N GLU A 93 -5.08 15.19 0.80
CA GLU A 93 -5.50 16.09 1.86
C GLU A 93 -6.23 15.31 2.93
N GLY A 94 -6.10 15.80 4.14
CA GLY A 94 -6.80 15.13 5.22
C GLY A 94 -6.37 15.53 6.59
#